data_43868f3fd4c2b107a1bc1d03cb0de33c
#
_entry.id   43868f3fd4c2b107a1bc1d03cb0de33c
#
_cell.length_a   1.000
_cell.length_b   1.000
_cell.length_c   1.000
_cell.angle_alpha   90.00
_cell.angle_beta   90.00
_cell.angle_gamma   90.00
#
_symmetry.space_group_name_H-M   'P 1'
#
loop_
_entity.id
_entity.type
_entity.pdbx_description
1 polymer ?
#
loop_
_entity_poly.entity_id
_entity_poly.type
_entity_poly.pdbx_seq_one_letter_code
_entity_poly.pdbx_strand_id
1 'polypeptide(L)'
;MKKNEFAVVLASDNRGILPLSVTVFSLLNTAGPETFYKIYVLSDGIDGENGASVERLAAPFDCRLEFIDVSGILEEHDFPHTEQWPVPAWGRVFIPELLKEERGNILYLDIDVLVCRDLTELFRTNMDGKAVGVVFENFSRPGSHFNERLEMPLTCTGYFNSGVLLMNVDVFRERNLVRAVLDYA
;
A
#
# COMPACT_ATOMS: atom_id res chain seq x y z
N MET A 1 -18.21 -18.77 -12.22
CA MET A 1 -18.27 -17.36 -12.67
C MET A 1 -16.88 -16.78 -12.56
N LYS A 2 -16.49 -15.85 -13.44
CA LYS A 2 -15.18 -15.18 -13.33
C LYS A 2 -15.24 -14.20 -12.16
N LYS A 3 -14.33 -14.33 -11.19
CA LYS A 3 -14.27 -13.42 -10.04
C LYS A 3 -13.68 -12.06 -10.45
N ASN A 4 -14.04 -11.03 -9.69
CA ASN A 4 -13.38 -9.73 -9.79
C ASN A 4 -12.01 -9.83 -9.11
N GLU A 5 -10.95 -9.60 -9.88
CA GLU A 5 -9.58 -9.64 -9.38
C GLU A 5 -9.14 -8.25 -8.95
N PHE A 6 -8.65 -8.12 -7.72
CA PHE A 6 -8.17 -6.86 -7.16
C PHE A 6 -6.78 -7.03 -6.55
N ALA A 7 -5.89 -6.12 -6.87
CA ALA A 7 -4.53 -6.10 -6.34
C ALA A 7 -4.48 -5.29 -5.04
N VAL A 8 -3.98 -5.92 -3.96
CA VAL A 8 -3.72 -5.30 -2.67
C VAL A 8 -2.23 -5.41 -2.37
N VAL A 9 -1.63 -4.33 -1.92
CA VAL A 9 -0.20 -4.26 -1.59
C VAL A 9 -0.04 -3.88 -0.14
N LEU A 10 0.84 -4.60 0.56
CA LEU A 10 1.29 -4.31 1.93
C LEU A 10 2.81 -4.24 1.94
N ALA A 11 3.40 -3.59 2.92
CA ALA A 11 4.86 -3.55 3.07
C ALA A 11 5.24 -3.90 4.51
N SER A 12 6.22 -4.78 4.70
CA SER A 12 6.62 -5.27 6.02
C SER A 12 8.06 -5.76 6.06
N ASP A 13 8.62 -5.75 7.26
CA ASP A 13 9.81 -6.51 7.67
C ASP A 13 9.42 -7.67 8.62
N ASN A 14 10.42 -8.40 9.15
CA ASN A 14 10.18 -9.48 10.11
C ASN A 14 9.45 -9.05 11.39
N ARG A 15 9.63 -7.81 11.84
CA ARG A 15 8.98 -7.30 13.07
C ARG A 15 7.49 -7.09 12.87
N GLY A 16 7.07 -6.84 11.62
CA GLY A 16 5.70 -6.59 11.24
C GLY A 16 4.85 -7.83 10.95
N ILE A 17 5.36 -9.05 11.12
CA ILE A 17 4.67 -10.30 10.73
C ILE A 17 3.33 -10.49 11.42
N LEU A 18 3.21 -10.17 12.71
CA LEU A 18 1.93 -10.32 13.42
C LEU A 18 0.85 -9.34 12.90
N PRO A 19 1.08 -8.02 12.86
CA PRO A 19 0.10 -7.10 12.27
C PRO A 19 -0.18 -7.41 10.78
N LEU A 20 0.83 -7.73 9.97
CA LEU A 20 0.65 -8.18 8.59
C LEU A 20 -0.32 -9.36 8.51
N SER A 21 -0.13 -10.39 9.35
CA SER A 21 -1.00 -11.56 9.40
C SER A 21 -2.44 -11.19 9.73
N VAL A 22 -2.66 -10.27 10.68
CA VAL A 22 -4.00 -9.79 11.06
C VAL A 22 -4.65 -9.03 9.91
N THR A 23 -3.92 -8.15 9.24
CA THR A 23 -4.42 -7.39 8.09
C THR A 23 -4.79 -8.33 6.94
N VAL A 24 -3.90 -9.26 6.55
CA VAL A 24 -4.15 -10.25 5.50
C VAL A 24 -5.36 -11.12 5.85
N PHE A 25 -5.44 -11.63 7.08
CA PHE A 25 -6.59 -12.44 7.52
C PHE A 25 -7.90 -11.65 7.45
N SER A 26 -7.92 -10.43 7.96
CA SER A 26 -9.12 -9.59 7.95
C SER A 26 -9.60 -9.27 6.53
N LEU A 27 -8.66 -9.01 5.62
CA LEU A 27 -8.94 -8.79 4.19
C LEU A 27 -9.59 -10.03 3.56
N LEU A 28 -8.99 -11.20 3.76
CA LEU A 28 -9.47 -12.45 3.17
C LEU A 28 -10.79 -12.90 3.78
N ASN A 29 -10.96 -12.77 5.10
CA ASN A 29 -12.17 -13.17 5.82
C ASN A 29 -13.39 -12.31 5.48
N THR A 30 -13.18 -11.08 4.98
CA THR A 30 -14.25 -10.16 4.60
C THR A 30 -14.51 -10.12 3.10
N ALA A 31 -13.74 -10.88 2.30
CA ALA A 31 -13.92 -10.97 0.86
C ALA A 31 -15.30 -11.49 0.48
N GLY A 32 -15.96 -10.82 -0.45
CA GLY A 32 -17.22 -11.27 -1.03
C GLY A 32 -17.03 -12.53 -1.91
N PRO A 33 -18.12 -13.27 -2.21
CA PRO A 33 -18.03 -14.54 -2.95
C PRO A 33 -17.51 -14.37 -4.38
N GLU A 34 -17.62 -13.17 -4.94
CA GLU A 34 -17.14 -12.84 -6.29
C GLU A 34 -15.79 -12.10 -6.28
N THR A 35 -15.16 -11.94 -5.11
CA THR A 35 -13.90 -11.21 -4.95
C THR A 35 -12.73 -12.21 -4.94
N PHE A 36 -11.66 -11.87 -5.66
CA PHE A 36 -10.40 -12.55 -5.65
C PHE A 36 -9.29 -11.52 -5.41
N TYR A 37 -8.55 -11.66 -4.33
CA TYR A 37 -7.44 -10.77 -4.03
C TYR A 37 -6.11 -11.35 -4.52
N LYS A 38 -5.37 -10.53 -5.28
CA LYS A 38 -3.94 -10.70 -5.53
C LYS A 38 -3.21 -9.85 -4.50
N ILE A 39 -2.62 -10.49 -3.52
CA ILE A 39 -1.96 -9.86 -2.38
C ILE A 39 -0.47 -9.86 -2.64
N TYR A 40 0.15 -8.69 -2.68
CA TYR A 40 1.57 -8.49 -2.82
C TYR A 40 2.13 -7.94 -1.52
N VAL A 41 3.09 -8.64 -0.93
CA VAL A 41 3.80 -8.19 0.27
C VAL A 41 5.19 -7.71 -0.16
N LEU A 42 5.41 -6.41 -0.11
CA LEU A 42 6.74 -5.82 -0.29
C LEU A 42 7.57 -6.15 0.95
N SER A 43 8.51 -7.07 0.78
CA SER A 43 9.30 -7.67 1.85
C SER A 43 10.64 -6.94 1.99
N ASP A 44 10.92 -6.41 3.17
CA ASP A 44 12.24 -5.95 3.56
C ASP A 44 12.85 -6.97 4.53
N GLY A 45 13.41 -8.04 3.97
CA GLY A 45 14.08 -9.08 4.72
C GLY A 45 13.17 -9.99 5.57
N ILE A 46 11.92 -10.24 5.15
CA ILE A 46 11.08 -11.27 5.77
C ILE A 46 11.72 -12.63 5.55
N ASP A 47 12.02 -13.36 6.62
CA ASP A 47 12.60 -14.70 6.55
C ASP A 47 11.60 -15.77 6.11
N GLY A 48 12.13 -16.94 5.71
CA GLY A 48 11.31 -18.01 5.15
C GLY A 48 10.30 -18.59 6.13
N GLU A 49 10.56 -18.60 7.45
CA GLU A 49 9.63 -19.12 8.46
C GLU A 49 8.44 -18.17 8.63
N ASN A 50 8.72 -16.88 8.73
CA ASN A 50 7.72 -15.84 8.82
C ASN A 50 6.87 -15.74 7.55
N GLY A 51 7.50 -15.76 6.38
CA GLY A 51 6.78 -15.82 5.10
C GLY A 51 5.84 -17.01 5.00
N ALA A 52 6.35 -18.22 5.31
CA ALA A 52 5.55 -19.44 5.32
C ALA A 52 4.39 -19.40 6.35
N SER A 53 4.51 -18.63 7.43
CA SER A 53 3.42 -18.46 8.40
C SER A 53 2.24 -17.71 7.80
N VAL A 54 2.51 -16.64 7.05
CA VAL A 54 1.48 -15.85 6.36
C VAL A 54 0.87 -16.66 5.19
N GLU A 55 1.67 -17.42 4.46
CA GLU A 55 1.18 -18.33 3.40
C GLU A 55 0.22 -19.38 3.95
N ARG A 56 0.58 -20.03 5.08
CA ARG A 56 -0.31 -21.00 5.75
C ARG A 56 -1.62 -20.38 6.20
N LEU A 57 -1.59 -19.14 6.67
CA LEU A 57 -2.79 -18.38 7.06
C LEU A 57 -3.69 -18.09 5.85
N ALA A 58 -3.10 -17.75 4.70
CA ALA A 58 -3.83 -17.45 3.48
C ALA A 58 -4.35 -18.70 2.74
N ALA A 59 -3.70 -19.86 2.93
CA ALA A 59 -3.98 -21.10 2.19
C ALA A 59 -5.45 -21.58 2.17
N PRO A 60 -6.29 -21.38 3.22
CA PRO A 60 -7.70 -21.75 3.18
C PRO A 60 -8.57 -20.87 2.27
N PHE A 61 -8.06 -19.73 1.83
CA PHE A 61 -8.80 -18.73 1.06
C PHE A 61 -8.47 -18.80 -0.43
N ASP A 62 -9.43 -18.43 -1.27
CA ASP A 62 -9.21 -18.32 -2.71
C ASP A 62 -8.57 -16.95 -3.02
N CYS A 63 -7.25 -16.92 -2.99
CA CYS A 63 -6.43 -15.74 -3.23
C CYS A 63 -5.08 -16.11 -3.85
N ARG A 64 -4.35 -15.12 -4.33
CA ARG A 64 -2.91 -15.22 -4.62
C ARG A 64 -2.16 -14.37 -3.62
N LEU A 65 -1.15 -14.94 -2.98
CA LEU A 65 -0.21 -14.23 -2.11
C LEU A 65 1.19 -14.33 -2.70
N GLU A 66 1.89 -13.21 -2.79
CA GLU A 66 3.24 -13.13 -3.35
C GLU A 66 4.09 -12.17 -2.52
N PHE A 67 5.30 -12.59 -2.16
CA PHE A 67 6.30 -11.75 -1.52
C PHE A 67 7.25 -11.20 -2.58
N ILE A 68 7.47 -9.89 -2.57
CA ILE A 68 8.39 -9.18 -3.46
C ILE A 68 9.50 -8.59 -2.60
N ASP A 69 10.73 -9.05 -2.77
CA ASP A 69 11.87 -8.49 -2.08
C ASP A 69 12.17 -7.09 -2.61
N VAL A 70 12.17 -6.10 -1.71
CA VAL A 70 12.43 -4.70 -2.01
C VAL A 70 13.65 -4.15 -1.27
N SER A 71 14.36 -4.97 -0.51
CA SER A 71 15.52 -4.57 0.28
C SER A 71 16.58 -3.86 -0.57
N GLY A 72 16.94 -4.41 -1.73
CA GLY A 72 17.90 -3.80 -2.65
C GLY A 72 17.46 -2.44 -3.18
N ILE A 73 16.17 -2.26 -3.49
CA ILE A 73 15.64 -0.97 -3.96
C ILE A 73 15.67 0.06 -2.84
N LEU A 74 15.35 -0.35 -1.61
CA LEU A 74 15.32 0.54 -0.45
C LEU A 74 16.74 0.95 -0.03
N GLU A 75 17.73 0.07 -0.17
CA GLU A 75 19.15 0.36 0.11
C GLU A 75 19.78 1.34 -0.89
N GLU A 76 19.32 1.38 -2.13
CA GLU A 76 19.79 2.32 -3.16
C GLU A 76 19.38 3.77 -2.88
N HIS A 77 18.43 3.97 -1.97
CA HIS A 77 17.87 5.27 -1.66
C HIS A 77 18.03 5.58 -0.17
N ASP A 78 18.60 6.72 0.17
CA ASP A 78 18.73 7.20 1.56
C ASP A 78 17.41 7.82 2.05
N PHE A 79 16.40 6.99 2.21
CA PHE A 79 15.09 7.46 2.66
C PHE A 79 15.12 7.89 4.12
N PRO A 80 14.52 9.05 4.44
CA PRO A 80 14.33 9.44 5.84
C PRO A 80 13.46 8.40 6.55
N HIS A 81 13.94 7.90 7.68
CA HIS A 81 13.24 6.90 8.48
C HIS A 81 13.28 7.23 9.97
N THR A 82 12.27 6.76 10.68
CA THR A 82 12.15 6.85 12.14
C THR A 82 11.61 5.52 12.66
N GLU A 83 11.60 5.32 14.00
CA GLU A 83 10.94 4.15 14.59
C GLU A 83 9.46 4.05 14.21
N GLN A 84 8.80 5.19 13.98
CA GLN A 84 7.39 5.28 13.62
C GLN A 84 7.16 5.09 12.09
N TRP A 85 8.18 5.41 11.27
CA TRP A 85 8.11 5.34 9.82
C TRP A 85 9.27 4.51 9.31
N PRO A 86 9.10 3.18 9.33
CA PRO A 86 10.16 2.26 8.94
C PRO A 86 10.40 2.30 7.45
N VAL A 87 11.62 1.93 7.05
CA VAL A 87 12.06 1.90 5.65
C VAL A 87 11.10 1.14 4.73
N PRO A 88 10.53 -0.03 5.10
CA PRO A 88 9.59 -0.75 4.23
C PRO A 88 8.39 0.08 3.76
N ALA A 89 7.97 1.06 4.55
CA ALA A 89 6.86 1.95 4.17
C ALA A 89 7.13 2.74 2.89
N TRP A 90 8.39 3.02 2.54
CA TRP A 90 8.77 3.68 1.29
C TRP A 90 8.58 2.79 0.07
N GLY A 91 8.53 1.48 0.23
CA GLY A 91 8.25 0.52 -0.84
C GLY A 91 6.99 0.84 -1.64
N ARG A 92 5.99 1.51 -0.99
CA ARG A 92 4.76 1.94 -1.66
C ARG A 92 4.99 2.88 -2.85
N VAL A 93 6.07 3.64 -2.85
CA VAL A 93 6.41 4.56 -3.94
C VAL A 93 6.69 3.79 -5.22
N PHE A 94 7.29 2.60 -5.13
CA PHE A 94 7.71 1.78 -6.25
C PHE A 94 6.64 0.80 -6.78
N ILE A 95 5.45 0.75 -6.18
CA ILE A 95 4.36 -0.15 -6.60
C ILE A 95 4.14 -0.11 -8.13
N PRO A 96 4.06 1.07 -8.80
CA PRO A 96 3.82 1.12 -10.24
C PRO A 96 4.94 0.49 -11.08
N GLU A 97 6.17 0.47 -10.56
CA GLU A 97 7.33 -0.11 -11.25
C GLU A 97 7.53 -1.58 -10.94
N LEU A 98 7.20 -2.01 -9.71
CA LEU A 98 7.29 -3.40 -9.27
C LEU A 98 6.19 -4.26 -9.90
N LEU A 99 4.96 -3.75 -9.95
CA LEU A 99 3.78 -4.49 -10.42
C LEU A 99 3.44 -4.11 -11.88
N LYS A 100 4.39 -4.28 -12.80
CA LYS A 100 4.27 -3.86 -14.22
C LYS A 100 3.09 -4.45 -14.95
N GLU A 101 2.62 -5.64 -14.55
CA GLU A 101 1.49 -6.32 -15.18
C GLU A 101 0.12 -5.84 -14.66
N GLU A 102 0.08 -5.21 -13.49
CA GLU A 102 -1.15 -4.69 -12.93
C GLU A 102 -1.58 -3.38 -13.61
N ARG A 103 -2.89 -3.18 -13.73
CA ARG A 103 -3.53 -2.01 -14.36
C ARG A 103 -4.63 -1.44 -13.50
N GLY A 104 -4.95 -0.18 -13.72
CA GLY A 104 -6.04 0.51 -13.03
C GLY A 104 -5.74 0.76 -11.56
N ASN A 105 -6.73 0.48 -10.72
CA ASN A 105 -6.67 0.76 -9.29
C ASN A 105 -6.03 -0.39 -8.52
N ILE A 106 -4.99 -0.09 -7.76
CA ILE A 106 -4.36 -0.96 -6.75
C ILE A 106 -4.60 -0.34 -5.37
N LEU A 107 -4.87 -1.15 -4.37
CA LEU A 107 -5.00 -0.68 -3.00
C LEU A 107 -3.73 -0.98 -2.21
N TYR A 108 -3.08 0.05 -1.69
CA TYR A 108 -2.06 -0.09 -0.67
C TYR A 108 -2.69 0.01 0.72
N LEU A 109 -2.30 -0.89 1.62
CA LEU A 109 -2.69 -0.88 3.04
C LEU A 109 -1.44 -0.96 3.91
N ASP A 110 -1.38 -0.15 4.96
CA ASP A 110 -0.45 -0.38 6.07
C ASP A 110 -0.83 -1.69 6.80
N ILE A 111 0.15 -2.33 7.41
CA ILE A 111 -0.01 -3.65 8.04
C ILE A 111 -0.79 -3.62 9.37
N ASP A 112 -1.12 -2.46 9.89
CA ASP A 112 -1.90 -2.23 11.10
C ASP A 112 -3.37 -1.84 10.83
N VAL A 113 -3.83 -2.09 9.61
CA VAL A 113 -5.21 -1.84 9.17
C VAL A 113 -6.07 -3.10 9.39
N LEU A 114 -7.25 -2.93 9.99
CA LEU A 114 -8.25 -3.98 10.10
C LEU A 114 -9.35 -3.78 9.05
N VAL A 115 -9.48 -4.75 8.14
CA VAL A 115 -10.52 -4.74 7.11
C VAL A 115 -11.82 -5.32 7.69
N CYS A 116 -12.89 -4.51 7.71
CA CYS A 116 -14.15 -4.89 8.37
C CYS A 116 -15.26 -5.30 7.39
N ARG A 117 -15.04 -5.17 6.07
CA ARG A 117 -16.00 -5.55 5.03
C ARG A 117 -15.32 -5.70 3.67
N ASP A 118 -16.01 -6.29 2.69
CA ASP A 118 -15.54 -6.39 1.32
C ASP A 118 -15.19 -5.02 0.73
N LEU A 119 -14.08 -4.97 -0.02
CA LEU A 119 -13.52 -3.74 -0.59
C LEU A 119 -13.86 -3.52 -2.07
N THR A 120 -14.73 -4.34 -2.65
CA THR A 120 -15.11 -4.23 -4.08
C THR A 120 -15.55 -2.83 -4.48
N GLU A 121 -16.37 -2.18 -3.65
CA GLU A 121 -16.86 -0.81 -3.90
C GLU A 121 -15.70 0.21 -3.91
N LEU A 122 -14.72 0.04 -3.02
CA LEU A 122 -13.54 0.91 -2.98
C LEU A 122 -12.72 0.79 -4.28
N PHE A 123 -12.47 -0.43 -4.76
CA PHE A 123 -11.76 -0.65 -6.01
C PHE A 123 -12.47 -0.08 -7.24
N ARG A 124 -13.80 -0.04 -7.22
CA ARG A 124 -14.64 0.51 -8.29
C ARG A 124 -14.77 2.03 -8.25
N THR A 125 -14.15 2.69 -7.29
CA THR A 125 -14.17 4.15 -7.21
C THR A 125 -13.63 4.76 -8.49
N ASN A 126 -14.42 5.67 -9.09
CA ASN A 126 -13.95 6.44 -10.24
C ASN A 126 -12.90 7.46 -9.78
N MET A 127 -11.68 7.32 -10.25
CA MET A 127 -10.55 8.17 -9.89
C MET A 127 -10.48 9.47 -10.70
N ASP A 128 -11.32 9.66 -11.73
CA ASP A 128 -11.36 10.85 -12.61
C ASP A 128 -9.97 11.33 -13.08
N GLY A 129 -9.08 10.37 -13.43
CA GLY A 129 -7.70 10.64 -13.84
C GLY A 129 -6.80 11.13 -12.68
N LYS A 130 -7.22 10.98 -11.42
CA LYS A 130 -6.38 11.22 -10.25
C LYS A 130 -5.45 10.04 -10.03
N ALA A 131 -4.25 10.34 -9.52
CA ALA A 131 -3.23 9.32 -9.25
C ALA A 131 -3.54 8.54 -7.96
N VAL A 132 -4.06 9.21 -6.93
CA VAL A 132 -4.37 8.60 -5.63
C VAL A 132 -5.74 9.02 -5.11
N GLY A 133 -6.45 8.07 -4.52
CA GLY A 133 -7.56 8.27 -3.60
C GLY A 133 -7.07 8.06 -2.18
N VAL A 134 -7.41 8.96 -1.27
CA VAL A 134 -6.85 9.02 0.08
C VAL A 134 -7.94 9.24 1.13
N VAL A 135 -7.62 8.91 2.38
CA VAL A 135 -8.44 9.24 3.54
C VAL A 135 -7.88 10.48 4.21
N PHE A 136 -8.67 11.55 4.24
CA PHE A 136 -8.27 12.77 4.93
C PHE A 136 -8.22 12.57 6.45
N GLU A 137 -7.18 13.11 7.07
CA GLU A 137 -7.04 13.11 8.50
C GLU A 137 -7.67 14.38 9.09
N ASN A 138 -8.70 14.20 9.93
CA ASN A 138 -9.42 15.32 10.55
C ASN A 138 -8.62 16.09 11.60
N PHE A 139 -7.38 15.67 11.89
CA PHE A 139 -6.52 16.24 12.92
C PHE A 139 -5.51 17.26 12.41
N SER A 140 -5.50 17.59 11.12
CA SER A 140 -4.65 18.65 10.60
C SER A 140 -5.16 20.01 11.13
N ARG A 141 -4.61 20.40 12.29
CA ARG A 141 -4.79 21.76 12.81
C ARG A 141 -4.14 22.72 11.82
N PRO A 142 -4.80 23.83 11.44
CA PRO A 142 -4.14 24.93 10.77
C PRO A 142 -2.92 25.34 11.61
N GLY A 143 -1.72 25.34 11.04
CA GLY A 143 -0.47 25.64 11.77
C GLY A 143 0.28 24.42 12.32
N SER A 144 -0.01 23.19 11.88
CA SER A 144 0.87 22.06 12.17
C SER A 144 2.25 22.31 11.53
N HIS A 145 3.32 21.99 12.24
CA HIS A 145 4.72 22.19 11.81
C HIS A 145 5.09 21.51 10.47
N PHE A 146 4.22 20.66 9.93
CA PHE A 146 4.37 20.07 8.60
C PHE A 146 4.37 21.09 7.47
N ASN A 147 3.51 22.12 7.53
CA ASN A 147 3.43 23.15 6.50
C ASN A 147 4.71 23.99 6.42
N GLU A 148 5.40 24.16 7.55
CA GLU A 148 6.65 24.91 7.62
C GLU A 148 7.85 24.13 7.11
N ARG A 149 7.79 22.77 7.17
CA ARG A 149 8.89 21.88 6.75
C ARG A 149 8.88 21.58 5.25
N LEU A 150 7.72 21.64 4.62
CA LEU A 150 7.58 21.22 3.22
C LEU A 150 7.92 22.33 2.22
N GLU A 151 8.20 23.57 2.65
CA GLU A 151 8.50 24.74 1.78
C GLU A 151 7.55 24.88 0.57
N MET A 152 6.44 24.13 0.56
CA MET A 152 5.45 24.13 -0.51
C MET A 152 4.18 24.86 -0.07
N PRO A 153 3.62 25.71 -0.92
CA PRO A 153 2.27 26.20 -0.69
C PRO A 153 1.32 25.00 -0.79
N LEU A 154 0.92 24.42 0.36
CA LEU A 154 -0.13 23.41 0.36
C LEU A 154 -1.42 24.07 -0.15
N THR A 155 -1.72 23.84 -1.41
CA THR A 155 -2.95 24.30 -2.04
C THR A 155 -4.16 23.45 -1.63
N CYS A 156 -3.92 22.33 -0.94
CA CYS A 156 -4.96 21.46 -0.40
C CYS A 156 -5.18 21.74 1.08
N THR A 157 -6.44 21.76 1.49
CA THR A 157 -6.90 22.14 2.83
C THR A 157 -6.79 21.02 3.87
N GLY A 158 -6.03 19.96 3.61
CA GLY A 158 -5.93 18.83 4.55
C GLY A 158 -4.73 17.93 4.35
N TYR A 159 -4.25 17.40 5.46
CA TYR A 159 -3.31 16.28 5.50
C TYR A 159 -4.08 14.97 5.30
N PHE A 160 -3.50 13.98 4.66
CA PHE A 160 -4.09 12.65 4.51
C PHE A 160 -3.21 11.58 5.15
N ASN A 161 -3.84 10.54 5.65
CA ASN A 161 -3.16 9.34 6.11
C ASN A 161 -2.76 8.50 4.91
N SER A 162 -1.49 8.10 4.83
CA SER A 162 -0.94 7.31 3.73
C SER A 162 -1.04 5.80 3.94
N GLY A 163 -1.63 5.34 5.03
CA GLY A 163 -1.81 3.92 5.33
C GLY A 163 -2.93 3.23 4.55
N VAL A 164 -3.78 4.01 3.86
CA VAL A 164 -4.79 3.52 2.92
C VAL A 164 -4.75 4.37 1.67
N LEU A 165 -4.21 3.83 0.57
CA LEU A 165 -4.08 4.53 -0.70
C LEU A 165 -4.71 3.70 -1.83
N LEU A 166 -5.73 4.25 -2.48
CA LEU A 166 -6.18 3.72 -3.76
C LEU A 166 -5.34 4.36 -4.86
N MET A 167 -4.45 3.59 -5.49
CA MET A 167 -3.48 4.08 -6.46
C MET A 167 -3.90 3.72 -7.87
N ASN A 168 -4.01 4.70 -8.76
CA ASN A 168 -4.16 4.46 -10.19
C ASN A 168 -2.77 4.34 -10.82
N VAL A 169 -2.29 3.09 -10.97
CA VAL A 169 -0.92 2.83 -11.42
C VAL A 169 -0.67 3.24 -12.87
N ASP A 170 -1.71 3.27 -13.70
CA ASP A 170 -1.58 3.73 -15.08
C ASP A 170 -1.27 5.23 -15.12
N VAL A 171 -1.97 6.04 -14.32
CA VAL A 171 -1.69 7.48 -14.17
C VAL A 171 -0.30 7.73 -13.58
N PHE A 172 0.13 6.91 -12.60
CA PHE A 172 1.48 7.00 -12.06
C PHE A 172 2.54 6.83 -13.14
N ARG A 173 2.38 5.82 -14.00
CA ARG A 173 3.32 5.53 -15.10
C ARG A 173 3.29 6.61 -16.18
N GLU A 174 2.09 6.99 -16.64
CA GLU A 174 1.90 8.03 -17.67
C GLU A 174 2.54 9.36 -17.29
N ARG A 175 2.47 9.74 -16.01
CA ARG A 175 2.97 11.01 -15.50
C ARG A 175 4.36 10.91 -14.86
N ASN A 176 4.96 9.72 -14.86
CA ASN A 176 6.27 9.46 -14.23
C ASN A 176 6.33 9.92 -12.76
N LEU A 177 5.27 9.64 -11.98
CA LEU A 177 5.12 10.17 -10.63
C LEU A 177 6.09 9.53 -9.63
N VAL A 178 6.56 8.29 -9.85
CA VAL A 178 7.60 7.68 -9.01
C VAL A 178 8.85 8.58 -9.01
N ARG A 179 9.31 8.97 -10.20
CA ARG A 179 10.47 9.86 -10.33
C ARG A 179 10.24 11.21 -9.65
N ALA A 180 9.05 11.80 -9.83
CA ALA A 180 8.71 13.08 -9.21
C ALA A 180 8.73 13.02 -7.67
N VAL A 181 8.28 11.89 -7.08
CA VAL A 181 8.35 11.66 -5.63
C VAL A 181 9.80 11.53 -5.16
N LEU A 182 10.62 10.74 -5.89
CA LEU A 182 12.05 10.55 -5.55
C LEU A 182 12.87 11.84 -5.66
N ASP A 183 12.57 12.69 -6.64
CA ASP A 183 13.26 13.98 -6.81
C ASP A 183 12.89 14.97 -5.68
N TYR A 184 11.79 14.72 -4.96
CA TYR A 184 11.33 15.55 -3.87
C TYR A 184 11.76 15.04 -2.48
N ALA A 185 11.93 13.72 -2.30
CA ALA A 185 12.26 13.10 -1.01
C ALA A 185 13.71 13.37 -0.58
#